data_71c173383ae55833e61886590a3f7dab
#
_entry.id   71c173383ae55833e61886590a3f7dab
#
_cell.length_a   1.000
_cell.length_b   1.000
_cell.length_c   1.000
_cell.angle_alpha   90.00
_cell.angle_beta   90.00
_cell.angle_gamma   90.00
#
_symmetry.space_group_name_H-M   'P 1'
#
loop_
_entity.id
_entity.type
_entity.pdbx_description
1 polymer ?
#
loop_
_entity_poly.entity_id
_entity_poly.type
_entity_poly.pdbx_seq_one_letter_code
_entity_poly.pdbx_strand_id
1 'polypeptide(L)'
;QKYITRMYKDLIVSRIRSCMERPVNVEFCVSPANGAQEDRGPSPESRPVQMNLPALLSSPISCGLNTHFTFDEFVVGRCNAFAYEAALAVSDGEVSRYNPLYFYSDIGLGKSHISHAIGNKIITSKPGASVRYTTARDFTQDYVQSVRNNCLSDFKNAYRSTKVDIFFIDDVHLFKNKEKTQVELCHVLDDLISAGKQVILSGFRPPTSMPQIDKGLRSRFSSGLVIDIKRPDKATRAKIVKHKAKKNGITMPEEVIEFICNTVHSSVRDLESAVMTIAAMSSLMPRLCHRSP
;
A
#
# COMPACT_ATOMS: atom_id res chain seq x y z
N GLN A 1 9.65 -24.17 11.98
CA GLN A 1 10.52 -25.02 11.15
C GLN A 1 10.06 -26.47 11.09
N LYS A 2 9.99 -27.17 12.23
CA LYS A 2 9.45 -28.57 12.31
C LYS A 2 8.05 -28.70 11.69
N TYR A 3 7.22 -27.66 11.72
CA TYR A 3 5.86 -27.65 11.17
C TYR A 3 5.86 -27.63 9.63
N ILE A 4 6.69 -26.78 9.01
CA ILE A 4 6.80 -26.67 7.54
C ILE A 4 7.36 -27.97 6.96
N THR A 5 8.41 -28.52 7.57
CA THR A 5 9.01 -29.79 7.14
C THR A 5 8.00 -30.95 7.24
N ARG A 6 7.16 -30.97 8.28
CA ARG A 6 6.19 -32.06 8.50
C ARG A 6 4.96 -31.99 7.59
N MET A 7 4.51 -30.79 7.23
CA MET A 7 3.30 -30.59 6.42
C MET A 7 3.54 -30.57 4.91
N TYR A 8 4.72 -30.10 4.48
CA TYR A 8 4.97 -29.83 3.05
C TYR A 8 6.09 -30.64 2.42
N LYS A 9 6.81 -31.44 3.22
CA LYS A 9 7.93 -32.27 2.73
C LYS A 9 7.52 -33.15 1.56
N ASP A 10 6.45 -33.89 1.72
CA ASP A 10 6.00 -34.86 0.70
C ASP A 10 5.50 -34.18 -0.57
N LEU A 11 4.86 -33.02 -0.43
CA LEU A 11 4.38 -32.21 -1.56
C LEU A 11 5.57 -31.60 -2.35
N ILE A 12 6.57 -31.09 -1.66
CA ILE A 12 7.77 -30.51 -2.27
C ILE A 12 8.59 -31.62 -2.97
N VAL A 13 8.79 -32.74 -2.31
CA VAL A 13 9.52 -33.89 -2.87
C VAL A 13 8.80 -34.46 -4.08
N SER A 14 7.48 -34.58 -4.06
CA SER A 14 6.69 -35.07 -5.20
C SER A 14 6.78 -34.13 -6.39
N ARG A 15 6.73 -32.82 -6.16
CA ARG A 15 6.87 -31.80 -7.21
C ARG A 15 8.27 -31.76 -7.82
N ILE A 16 9.30 -31.86 -7.00
CA ILE A 16 10.70 -31.90 -7.48
C ILE A 16 10.92 -33.18 -8.32
N ARG A 17 10.42 -34.33 -7.87
CA ARG A 17 10.51 -35.60 -8.64
C ARG A 17 9.76 -35.55 -9.96
N SER A 18 8.63 -34.87 -10.03
CA SER A 18 7.88 -34.73 -11.29
C SER A 18 8.53 -33.78 -12.30
N CYS A 19 9.46 -32.93 -11.88
CA CYS A 19 10.17 -31.99 -12.74
C CYS A 19 11.56 -32.47 -13.15
N MET A 20 12.08 -33.53 -12.52
CA MET A 20 13.44 -34.05 -12.78
C MET A 20 13.39 -35.52 -13.21
N GLU A 21 13.99 -35.85 -14.37
CA GLU A 21 14.05 -37.18 -14.91
C GLU A 21 15.02 -38.14 -14.16
N ARG A 22 15.57 -37.71 -13.03
CA ARG A 22 16.52 -38.50 -12.23
C ARG A 22 16.03 -38.60 -10.77
N PRO A 23 16.34 -39.71 -10.07
CA PRO A 23 16.01 -39.83 -8.66
C PRO A 23 16.79 -38.82 -7.83
N VAL A 24 16.07 -37.88 -7.19
CA VAL A 24 16.65 -36.82 -6.37
C VAL A 24 16.35 -37.09 -4.91
N ASN A 25 17.34 -37.05 -4.06
CA ASN A 25 17.18 -37.06 -2.61
C ASN A 25 17.16 -35.59 -2.12
N VAL A 26 16.06 -35.22 -1.43
CA VAL A 26 15.87 -33.83 -0.97
C VAL A 26 16.10 -33.79 0.54
N GLU A 27 17.16 -33.08 0.94
CA GLU A 27 17.45 -32.79 2.34
C GLU A 27 17.20 -31.31 2.65
N PHE A 28 16.50 -31.06 3.75
CA PHE A 28 16.22 -29.70 4.23
C PHE A 28 17.31 -29.30 5.24
N CYS A 29 18.31 -28.55 4.78
CA CYS A 29 19.34 -27.98 5.62
C CYS A 29 19.00 -26.57 6.08
N VAL A 30 19.26 -26.25 7.33
CA VAL A 30 19.21 -24.88 7.86
C VAL A 30 20.60 -24.33 7.78
N SER A 31 20.86 -23.36 6.90
CA SER A 31 22.06 -22.54 7.01
C SER A 31 21.89 -21.60 8.21
N PRO A 32 22.77 -21.65 9.21
CA PRO A 32 22.80 -20.59 10.21
C PRO A 32 23.20 -19.30 9.50
N ALA A 33 22.40 -18.27 9.66
CA ALA A 33 22.77 -16.93 9.23
C ALA A 33 23.95 -16.48 10.08
N ASN A 34 25.10 -16.35 9.43
CA ASN A 34 26.34 -15.70 9.86
C ASN A 34 27.17 -16.32 11.00
N GLY A 35 28.36 -16.77 10.63
CA GLY A 35 29.63 -16.44 11.28
C GLY A 35 29.97 -17.22 12.54
N ALA A 36 30.48 -18.43 12.34
CA ALA A 36 31.47 -18.95 13.28
C ALA A 36 32.83 -18.93 12.55
N GLN A 37 33.66 -17.96 12.87
CA GLN A 37 35.09 -17.97 12.57
C GLN A 37 35.78 -18.90 13.53
N GLU A 38 36.56 -19.81 12.95
CA GLU A 38 37.46 -20.68 13.69
C GLU A 38 38.57 -19.91 14.42
N ASP A 39 38.85 -20.39 15.61
CA ASP A 39 39.90 -20.02 16.54
C ASP A 39 41.29 -20.01 15.87
N ARG A 40 41.96 -18.86 15.85
CA ARG A 40 43.42 -18.74 15.76
C ARG A 40 43.88 -17.71 16.77
N GLY A 41 44.79 -18.16 17.61
CA GLY A 41 45.33 -17.56 18.80
C GLY A 41 45.94 -16.15 18.70
N PRO A 42 46.38 -15.56 19.81
CA PRO A 42 46.48 -14.12 19.98
C PRO A 42 47.76 -13.55 19.37
N SER A 43 47.68 -12.44 18.71
CA SER A 43 48.78 -11.53 18.41
C SER A 43 48.29 -10.06 18.48
N PRO A 44 49.21 -9.10 18.76
CA PRO A 44 49.00 -8.03 19.72
C PRO A 44 48.31 -6.78 19.15
N GLU A 45 47.63 -6.13 20.04
CA GLU A 45 47.23 -4.69 20.10
C GLU A 45 47.24 -3.91 18.78
N SER A 46 46.09 -3.82 18.14
CA SER A 46 45.73 -2.69 17.28
C SER A 46 44.47 -2.03 17.84
N ARG A 47 44.62 -0.75 18.25
CA ARG A 47 43.54 0.13 18.68
C ARG A 47 42.40 0.09 17.64
N PRO A 48 41.12 0.09 18.06
CA PRO A 48 40.03 0.19 17.11
C PRO A 48 40.11 1.55 16.42
N VAL A 49 40.46 1.53 15.15
CA VAL A 49 40.22 2.67 14.26
C VAL A 49 38.71 2.74 14.15
N GLN A 50 38.10 3.75 14.78
CA GLN A 50 36.75 4.16 14.45
C GLN A 50 36.73 4.56 12.97
N MET A 51 36.41 3.63 12.09
CA MET A 51 35.94 3.98 10.76
C MET A 51 34.66 4.76 10.99
N ASN A 52 34.73 6.07 10.80
CA ASN A 52 33.54 6.87 10.50
C ASN A 52 32.93 6.24 9.24
N LEU A 53 31.93 5.38 9.40
CA LEU A 53 31.07 5.03 8.29
C LEU A 53 30.57 6.37 7.73
N PRO A 54 30.76 6.62 6.41
CA PRO A 54 30.06 7.74 5.79
C PRO A 54 28.59 7.55 6.20
N ALA A 55 27.99 8.64 6.71
CA ALA A 55 26.59 8.64 7.06
C ALA A 55 25.85 8.02 5.87
N LEU A 56 25.39 6.78 6.04
CA LEU A 56 24.46 6.17 5.14
C LEU A 56 23.35 7.20 5.02
N LEU A 57 23.29 7.86 3.85
CA LEU A 57 22.24 8.77 3.47
C LEU A 57 20.97 8.14 4.02
N SER A 58 20.35 8.80 4.99
CA SER A 58 19.15 8.32 5.65
C SER A 58 18.16 7.99 4.54
N SER A 59 18.00 6.70 4.30
CA SER A 59 17.02 6.24 3.33
C SER A 59 15.71 6.90 3.71
N PRO A 60 15.01 7.57 2.80
CA PRO A 60 13.74 8.21 3.12
C PRO A 60 12.89 7.15 3.82
N ILE A 61 12.32 7.49 5.00
CA ILE A 61 11.47 6.57 5.74
C ILE A 61 10.15 6.46 4.97
N SER A 62 10.16 5.70 3.89
CA SER A 62 8.98 5.34 3.14
C SER A 62 8.40 4.05 3.71
N CYS A 63 7.83 4.13 4.91
CA CYS A 63 7.17 2.98 5.51
C CYS A 63 5.81 2.73 4.85
N GLY A 64 5.67 1.57 4.20
CA GLY A 64 4.38 1.03 3.80
C GLY A 64 3.85 1.46 2.42
N LEU A 65 4.59 2.23 1.62
CA LEU A 65 4.15 2.61 0.28
C LEU A 65 4.34 1.48 -0.75
N ASN A 66 3.32 1.30 -1.59
CA ASN A 66 3.42 0.45 -2.77
C ASN A 66 3.94 1.28 -3.95
N THR A 67 5.16 0.99 -4.41
CA THR A 67 5.84 1.72 -5.48
C THR A 67 5.19 1.57 -6.86
N HIS A 68 4.33 0.56 -7.06
CA HIS A 68 3.59 0.36 -8.31
C HIS A 68 2.38 1.29 -8.46
N PHE A 69 1.97 1.94 -7.40
CA PHE A 69 0.85 2.90 -7.43
C PHE A 69 1.39 4.30 -7.68
N THR A 70 1.42 4.69 -8.95
CA THR A 70 1.88 6.01 -9.40
C THR A 70 0.74 6.77 -10.06
N PHE A 71 0.93 8.06 -10.30
CA PHE A 71 -0.02 8.87 -11.06
C PHE A 71 -0.14 8.43 -12.53
N ASP A 72 0.96 7.95 -13.13
CA ASP A 72 0.97 7.45 -14.51
C ASP A 72 0.12 6.18 -14.68
N GLU A 73 0.05 5.37 -13.62
CA GLU A 73 -0.76 4.16 -13.58
C GLU A 73 -2.23 4.42 -13.20
N PHE A 74 -2.55 5.65 -12.79
CA PHE A 74 -3.90 6.03 -12.39
C PHE A 74 -4.70 6.56 -13.58
N VAL A 75 -5.65 5.77 -14.06
CA VAL A 75 -6.47 6.15 -15.22
C VAL A 75 -7.50 7.20 -14.82
N VAL A 76 -7.37 8.40 -15.40
CA VAL A 76 -8.26 9.53 -15.12
C VAL A 76 -9.50 9.51 -16.01
N GLY A 77 -10.65 9.71 -15.38
CA GLY A 77 -11.96 9.91 -16.02
C GLY A 77 -12.79 10.93 -15.25
N ARG A 78 -14.01 11.20 -15.71
CA ARG A 78 -14.91 12.17 -15.05
C ARG A 78 -15.20 11.81 -13.58
N CYS A 79 -15.16 10.53 -13.25
CA CYS A 79 -15.47 10.01 -11.92
C CYS A 79 -14.42 10.33 -10.86
N ASN A 80 -13.18 10.60 -11.24
CA ASN A 80 -12.03 10.75 -10.35
C ASN A 80 -11.12 11.94 -10.71
N ALA A 81 -11.44 12.73 -11.71
CA ALA A 81 -10.61 13.86 -12.15
C ALA A 81 -10.34 14.85 -11.00
N PHE A 82 -11.37 15.21 -10.23
CA PHE A 82 -11.18 16.12 -9.10
C PHE A 82 -10.26 15.56 -8.02
N ALA A 83 -10.39 14.25 -7.74
CA ALA A 83 -9.50 13.58 -6.79
C ALA A 83 -8.04 13.55 -7.29
N TYR A 84 -7.86 13.34 -8.59
CA TYR A 84 -6.55 13.33 -9.24
C TYR A 84 -5.87 14.71 -9.16
N GLU A 85 -6.59 15.78 -9.54
CA GLU A 85 -6.05 17.16 -9.49
C GLU A 85 -5.72 17.61 -8.06
N ALA A 86 -6.60 17.32 -7.10
CA ALA A 86 -6.32 17.60 -5.70
C ALA A 86 -5.09 16.85 -5.17
N ALA A 87 -4.93 15.59 -5.58
CA ALA A 87 -3.79 14.77 -5.22
C ALA A 87 -2.48 15.31 -5.82
N LEU A 88 -2.52 15.77 -7.07
CA LEU A 88 -1.38 16.41 -7.72
C LEU A 88 -0.99 17.70 -6.99
N ALA A 89 -1.94 18.59 -6.73
CA ALA A 89 -1.70 19.85 -6.03
C ALA A 89 -1.05 19.66 -4.65
N VAL A 90 -1.53 18.65 -3.88
CA VAL A 90 -0.92 18.29 -2.60
C VAL A 90 0.48 17.72 -2.78
N SER A 91 0.72 16.91 -3.82
CA SER A 91 2.04 16.33 -4.10
C SER A 91 3.08 17.38 -4.47
N ASP A 92 2.65 18.44 -5.14
CA ASP A 92 3.53 19.56 -5.57
C ASP A 92 3.79 20.54 -4.43
N GLY A 93 3.09 20.38 -3.29
CA GLY A 93 3.26 21.24 -2.11
C GLY A 93 2.59 22.62 -2.24
N GLU A 94 1.75 22.79 -3.24
CA GLU A 94 1.10 24.06 -3.53
C GLU A 94 0.02 24.45 -2.53
N VAL A 95 -0.50 23.49 -1.76
CA VAL A 95 -1.74 23.73 -1.01
C VAL A 95 -1.72 23.16 0.40
N SER A 96 -1.25 23.95 1.35
CA SER A 96 -1.50 23.69 2.79
C SER A 96 -3.00 23.82 3.18
N ARG A 97 -3.84 24.34 2.28
CA ARG A 97 -5.26 24.58 2.53
C ARG A 97 -6.12 23.30 2.58
N TYR A 98 -5.64 22.20 1.97
CA TYR A 98 -6.40 20.94 1.90
C TYR A 98 -5.88 19.94 2.94
N ASN A 99 -5.85 20.37 4.18
CA ASN A 99 -5.36 19.54 5.28
C ASN A 99 -6.42 19.40 6.39
N PRO A 100 -6.90 18.20 6.66
CA PRO A 100 -6.58 16.94 5.97
C PRO A 100 -7.23 16.83 4.58
N LEU A 101 -6.65 15.99 3.71
CA LEU A 101 -7.27 15.56 2.46
C LEU A 101 -7.95 14.21 2.69
N TYR A 102 -9.26 14.14 2.49
CA TYR A 102 -10.05 12.94 2.74
C TYR A 102 -10.66 12.39 1.47
N PHE A 103 -10.25 11.19 1.08
CA PHE A 103 -10.86 10.47 -0.04
C PHE A 103 -11.88 9.46 0.45
N TYR A 104 -13.07 9.42 -0.15
CA TYR A 104 -14.01 8.33 0.09
C TYR A 104 -14.57 7.77 -1.20
N SER A 105 -14.88 6.49 -1.16
CA SER A 105 -15.55 5.77 -2.26
C SER A 105 -15.94 4.38 -1.82
N ASP A 106 -16.70 3.69 -2.64
CA ASP A 106 -16.88 2.24 -2.55
C ASP A 106 -15.53 1.51 -2.64
N ILE A 107 -15.54 0.21 -2.31
CA ILE A 107 -14.35 -0.64 -2.35
C ILE A 107 -13.82 -0.78 -3.79
N GLY A 108 -12.51 -0.75 -3.97
CA GLY A 108 -11.86 -1.04 -5.25
C GLY A 108 -11.95 0.07 -6.29
N LEU A 109 -12.22 1.33 -5.90
CA LEU A 109 -12.30 2.47 -6.82
C LEU A 109 -11.03 3.34 -6.87
N GLY A 110 -9.92 2.93 -6.23
CA GLY A 110 -8.62 3.57 -6.39
C GLY A 110 -8.20 4.51 -5.26
N LYS A 111 -8.89 4.57 -4.09
CA LYS A 111 -8.47 5.39 -2.94
C LYS A 111 -7.02 5.12 -2.53
N SER A 112 -6.70 3.88 -2.23
CA SER A 112 -5.34 3.51 -1.83
C SER A 112 -4.32 3.78 -2.94
N HIS A 113 -4.70 3.57 -4.22
CA HIS A 113 -3.83 3.89 -5.34
C HIS A 113 -3.45 5.37 -5.35
N ILE A 114 -4.42 6.27 -5.27
CA ILE A 114 -4.16 7.72 -5.31
C ILE A 114 -3.36 8.16 -4.08
N SER A 115 -3.64 7.61 -2.90
CA SER A 115 -2.87 7.88 -1.68
C SER A 115 -1.40 7.47 -1.83
N HIS A 116 -1.13 6.28 -2.33
CA HIS A 116 0.24 5.82 -2.59
C HIS A 116 0.92 6.64 -3.70
N ALA A 117 0.18 7.04 -4.75
CA ALA A 117 0.71 7.87 -5.83
C ALA A 117 1.21 9.22 -5.31
N ILE A 118 0.47 9.86 -4.41
CA ILE A 118 0.91 11.08 -3.72
C ILE A 118 2.23 10.84 -3.00
N GLY A 119 2.30 9.80 -2.16
CA GLY A 119 3.51 9.48 -1.40
C GLY A 119 4.72 9.20 -2.29
N ASN A 120 4.54 8.39 -3.34
CA ASN A 120 5.59 8.07 -4.30
C ASN A 120 6.10 9.30 -5.05
N LYS A 121 5.20 10.19 -5.52
CA LYS A 121 5.58 11.44 -6.19
C LYS A 121 6.40 12.34 -5.27
N ILE A 122 5.99 12.48 -4.00
CA ILE A 122 6.69 13.33 -3.04
C ILE A 122 8.10 12.81 -2.74
N ILE A 123 8.24 11.50 -2.50
CA ILE A 123 9.57 10.89 -2.26
C ILE A 123 10.49 11.10 -3.47
N THR A 124 9.94 11.00 -4.67
CA THR A 124 10.71 11.20 -5.91
C THR A 124 11.09 12.66 -6.12
N SER A 125 10.19 13.60 -5.83
CA SER A 125 10.41 15.04 -6.08
C SER A 125 11.19 15.73 -4.96
N LYS A 126 11.11 15.22 -3.72
CA LYS A 126 11.77 15.79 -2.54
C LYS A 126 12.59 14.70 -1.83
N PRO A 127 13.85 14.47 -2.26
CA PRO A 127 14.73 13.53 -1.57
C PRO A 127 14.89 13.92 -0.10
N GLY A 128 14.60 12.98 0.80
CA GLY A 128 14.62 13.21 2.25
C GLY A 128 13.25 13.51 2.88
N ALA A 129 12.19 13.67 2.10
CA ALA A 129 10.83 13.76 2.63
C ALA A 129 10.47 12.46 3.37
N SER A 130 9.94 12.61 4.57
CA SER A 130 9.50 11.48 5.39
C SER A 130 8.00 11.25 5.19
N VAL A 131 7.67 10.10 4.59
CA VAL A 131 6.30 9.70 4.33
C VAL A 131 5.96 8.48 5.19
N ARG A 132 4.89 8.56 5.96
CA ARG A 132 4.35 7.46 6.73
C ARG A 132 2.98 7.06 6.25
N TYR A 133 2.86 5.84 5.77
CA TYR A 133 1.58 5.23 5.41
C TYR A 133 1.20 4.17 6.45
N THR A 134 -0.03 4.18 6.89
CA THR A 134 -0.58 3.18 7.80
C THR A 134 -2.05 2.91 7.46
N THR A 135 -2.56 1.76 7.87
CA THR A 135 -4.00 1.49 7.84
C THR A 135 -4.61 1.71 9.24
N ALA A 136 -5.91 1.94 9.31
CA ALA A 136 -6.61 2.02 10.59
C ALA A 136 -6.48 0.74 11.43
N ARG A 137 -6.26 -0.41 10.76
CA ARG A 137 -5.98 -1.69 11.42
C ARG A 137 -4.61 -1.67 12.10
N ASP A 138 -3.57 -1.31 11.33
CA ASP A 138 -2.19 -1.32 11.83
C ASP A 138 -2.00 -0.28 12.92
N PHE A 139 -2.54 0.93 12.74
CA PHE A 139 -2.56 1.95 13.78
C PHE A 139 -3.22 1.46 15.08
N THR A 140 -4.36 0.74 14.96
CA THR A 140 -5.04 0.18 16.13
C THR A 140 -4.19 -0.90 16.79
N GLN A 141 -3.56 -1.76 16.01
CA GLN A 141 -2.70 -2.84 16.51
C GLN A 141 -1.49 -2.27 17.25
N ASP A 142 -0.81 -1.30 16.65
CA ASP A 142 0.36 -0.63 17.23
C ASP A 142 -0.01 0.07 18.55
N TYR A 143 -1.15 0.77 18.58
CA TYR A 143 -1.65 1.41 19.79
C TYR A 143 -1.94 0.39 20.90
N VAL A 144 -2.70 -0.66 20.60
CA VAL A 144 -3.04 -1.69 21.58
C VAL A 144 -1.79 -2.40 22.10
N GLN A 145 -0.85 -2.70 21.22
CA GLN A 145 0.41 -3.33 21.60
C GLN A 145 1.26 -2.43 22.50
N SER A 146 1.34 -1.14 22.19
CA SER A 146 2.08 -0.17 23.01
C SER A 146 1.48 -0.01 24.40
N VAL A 147 0.15 -0.05 24.51
CA VAL A 147 -0.54 -0.03 25.82
C VAL A 147 -0.24 -1.30 26.62
N ARG A 148 -0.30 -2.48 26.00
CA ARG A 148 -0.02 -3.76 26.65
C ARG A 148 1.42 -3.86 27.14
N ASN A 149 2.36 -3.32 26.37
CA ASN A 149 3.79 -3.38 26.67
C ASN A 149 4.29 -2.19 27.51
N ASN A 150 3.40 -1.28 27.95
CA ASN A 150 3.75 -0.04 28.66
C ASN A 150 4.76 0.85 27.90
N CYS A 151 4.75 0.84 26.56
CA CYS A 151 5.66 1.64 25.71
C CYS A 151 4.90 2.67 24.85
N LEU A 152 3.92 3.37 25.44
CA LEU A 152 3.17 4.45 24.79
C LEU A 152 4.05 5.59 24.28
N SER A 153 5.21 5.82 24.89
CA SER A 153 6.19 6.80 24.42
C SER A 153 6.69 6.48 23.02
N ASP A 154 6.96 5.22 22.73
CA ASP A 154 7.47 4.78 21.43
C ASP A 154 6.40 4.94 20.34
N PHE A 155 5.15 4.61 20.68
CA PHE A 155 4.01 4.87 19.79
C PHE A 155 3.88 6.37 19.49
N LYS A 156 3.90 7.23 20.51
CA LYS A 156 3.83 8.68 20.32
C LYS A 156 4.99 9.19 19.47
N ASN A 157 6.20 8.76 19.75
CA ASN A 157 7.37 9.12 18.95
C ASN A 157 7.24 8.66 17.49
N ALA A 158 6.62 7.51 17.26
CA ALA A 158 6.41 6.99 15.94
C ALA A 158 5.33 7.74 15.14
N TYR A 159 4.21 8.11 15.80
CA TYR A 159 3.03 8.67 15.11
C TYR A 159 2.90 10.19 15.24
N ARG A 160 3.44 10.81 16.28
CA ARG A 160 3.41 12.27 16.51
C ARG A 160 4.75 12.94 16.18
N SER A 161 5.66 12.23 15.53
CA SER A 161 6.98 12.75 15.21
C SER A 161 6.89 13.91 14.23
N THR A 162 7.48 15.04 14.58
CA THR A 162 7.67 16.18 13.68
C THR A 162 8.56 15.86 12.47
N LYS A 163 9.20 14.69 12.48
CA LYS A 163 10.03 14.20 11.36
C LYS A 163 9.18 13.67 10.19
N VAL A 164 7.90 13.36 10.40
CA VAL A 164 6.99 12.93 9.34
C VAL A 164 6.48 14.17 8.63
N ASP A 165 6.68 14.27 7.31
CA ASP A 165 6.18 15.38 6.50
C ASP A 165 4.76 15.12 6.02
N ILE A 166 4.45 13.87 5.72
CA ILE A 166 3.14 13.45 5.24
C ILE A 166 2.70 12.16 5.91
N PHE A 167 1.49 12.18 6.43
CA PHE A 167 0.89 11.08 7.15
C PHE A 167 -0.37 10.57 6.44
N PHE A 168 -0.38 9.29 6.12
CA PHE A 168 -1.51 8.61 5.49
C PHE A 168 -2.16 7.64 6.46
N ILE A 169 -3.50 7.69 6.55
CA ILE A 169 -4.29 6.62 7.18
C ILE A 169 -5.33 6.12 6.19
N ASP A 170 -5.20 4.86 5.80
CA ASP A 170 -6.19 4.21 4.95
C ASP A 170 -7.27 3.49 5.78
N ASP A 171 -8.48 3.41 5.21
CA ASP A 171 -9.62 2.69 5.77
C ASP A 171 -10.05 3.18 7.17
N VAL A 172 -10.13 4.51 7.38
CA VAL A 172 -10.49 5.11 8.69
C VAL A 172 -11.84 4.64 9.23
N HIS A 173 -12.72 4.09 8.40
CA HIS A 173 -13.98 3.49 8.83
C HIS A 173 -13.80 2.27 9.76
N LEU A 174 -12.61 1.63 9.77
CA LEU A 174 -12.26 0.52 10.65
C LEU A 174 -11.97 0.95 12.10
N PHE A 175 -11.94 2.26 12.39
CA PHE A 175 -11.94 2.75 13.77
C PHE A 175 -13.29 2.65 14.47
N LYS A 176 -14.34 2.25 13.76
CA LYS A 176 -15.67 2.01 14.31
C LYS A 176 -15.61 1.27 15.65
N ASN A 177 -16.30 1.78 16.68
CA ASN A 177 -16.40 1.19 18.02
C ASN A 177 -15.06 1.02 18.76
N LYS A 178 -14.02 1.78 18.42
CA LYS A 178 -12.70 1.74 19.06
C LYS A 178 -12.39 3.07 19.78
N GLU A 179 -13.19 3.42 20.75
CA GLU A 179 -13.19 4.73 21.40
C GLU A 179 -11.80 5.20 21.82
N LYS A 180 -11.04 4.38 22.58
CA LYS A 180 -9.68 4.72 23.04
C LYS A 180 -8.72 5.00 21.89
N THR A 181 -8.80 4.21 20.82
CA THR A 181 -7.98 4.43 19.62
C THR A 181 -8.39 5.70 18.87
N GLN A 182 -9.70 5.99 18.82
CA GLN A 182 -10.20 7.22 18.20
C GLN A 182 -9.71 8.47 18.95
N VAL A 183 -9.70 8.45 20.28
CA VAL A 183 -9.14 9.55 21.09
C VAL A 183 -7.65 9.74 20.79
N GLU A 184 -6.88 8.68 20.76
CA GLU A 184 -5.45 8.78 20.45
C GLU A 184 -5.21 9.30 19.03
N LEU A 185 -6.03 8.86 18.06
CA LEU A 185 -5.96 9.38 16.70
C LEU A 185 -6.29 10.88 16.63
N CYS A 186 -7.27 11.36 17.41
CA CYS A 186 -7.53 12.81 17.51
C CYS A 186 -6.27 13.58 17.90
N HIS A 187 -5.55 13.11 18.92
CA HIS A 187 -4.32 13.76 19.36
C HIS A 187 -3.23 13.73 18.28
N VAL A 188 -3.07 12.58 17.60
CA VAL A 188 -2.09 12.46 16.49
C VAL A 188 -2.40 13.45 15.36
N LEU A 189 -3.68 13.56 14.98
CA LEU A 189 -4.11 14.50 13.92
C LEU A 189 -3.90 15.97 14.34
N ASP A 190 -4.25 16.31 15.58
CA ASP A 190 -4.07 17.67 16.09
C ASP A 190 -2.59 18.06 16.11
N ASP A 191 -1.72 17.17 16.60
CA ASP A 191 -0.27 17.40 16.64
C ASP A 191 0.32 17.60 15.23
N LEU A 192 -0.04 16.73 14.28
CA LEU A 192 0.46 16.79 12.92
C LEU A 192 -0.02 18.02 12.16
N ILE A 193 -1.33 18.32 12.23
CA ILE A 193 -1.91 19.48 11.56
C ILE A 193 -1.36 20.79 12.15
N SER A 194 -1.24 20.89 13.48
CA SER A 194 -0.66 22.06 14.15
C SER A 194 0.83 22.25 13.81
N ALA A 195 1.55 21.18 13.55
CA ALA A 195 2.94 21.20 13.07
C ALA A 195 3.06 21.47 11.55
N GLY A 196 1.95 21.77 10.87
CA GLY A 196 1.93 22.04 9.42
C GLY A 196 2.20 20.82 8.56
N LYS A 197 2.05 19.60 9.10
CA LYS A 197 2.27 18.36 8.36
C LYS A 197 1.02 17.98 7.58
N GLN A 198 1.21 17.46 6.37
CA GLN A 198 0.08 17.05 5.52
C GLN A 198 -0.50 15.72 6.02
N VAL A 199 -1.83 15.68 6.19
CA VAL A 199 -2.57 14.48 6.54
C VAL A 199 -3.46 14.07 5.37
N ILE A 200 -3.42 12.78 5.03
CA ILE A 200 -4.25 12.20 3.97
C ILE A 200 -4.98 10.99 4.55
N LEU A 201 -6.29 11.00 4.38
CA LEU A 201 -7.18 10.01 4.96
C LEU A 201 -7.98 9.33 3.85
N SER A 202 -8.29 8.06 4.03
CA SER A 202 -9.22 7.39 3.15
C SER A 202 -10.30 6.62 3.92
N GLY A 203 -11.49 6.57 3.35
CA GLY A 203 -12.61 5.86 3.97
C GLY A 203 -13.62 5.34 2.96
N PHE A 204 -14.59 4.58 3.47
CA PHE A 204 -15.66 4.02 2.66
C PHE A 204 -16.84 4.97 2.47
N ARG A 205 -17.00 5.93 3.39
CA ARG A 205 -18.12 6.90 3.41
C ARG A 205 -17.59 8.28 3.79
N PRO A 206 -18.35 9.35 3.48
CA PRO A 206 -18.03 10.66 3.98
C PRO A 206 -18.06 10.68 5.53
N PRO A 207 -17.24 11.52 6.19
CA PRO A 207 -17.14 11.56 7.65
C PRO A 207 -18.49 11.79 8.36
N THR A 208 -19.37 12.59 7.75
CA THR A 208 -20.72 12.86 8.25
C THR A 208 -21.61 11.63 8.39
N SER A 209 -21.35 10.60 7.56
CA SER A 209 -22.14 9.36 7.50
C SER A 209 -21.52 8.20 8.30
N MET A 210 -20.68 8.48 9.29
CA MET A 210 -20.03 7.49 10.14
C MET A 210 -20.43 7.64 11.62
N PRO A 211 -21.66 7.23 12.01
CA PRO A 211 -22.18 7.48 13.37
C PRO A 211 -21.37 6.79 14.48
N GLN A 212 -20.64 5.71 14.17
CA GLN A 212 -19.82 4.97 15.14
C GLN A 212 -18.40 5.54 15.31
N ILE A 213 -18.09 6.63 14.62
CA ILE A 213 -16.87 7.42 14.81
C ILE A 213 -17.24 8.63 15.67
N ASP A 214 -16.41 8.95 16.65
CA ASP A 214 -16.61 10.08 17.54
C ASP A 214 -16.84 11.40 16.77
N LYS A 215 -17.68 12.27 17.31
CA LYS A 215 -18.03 13.55 16.68
C LYS A 215 -16.80 14.45 16.48
N GLY A 216 -15.89 14.48 17.45
CA GLY A 216 -14.66 15.26 17.37
C GLY A 216 -13.74 14.75 16.26
N LEU A 217 -13.61 13.44 16.13
CA LEU A 217 -12.80 12.82 15.08
C LEU A 217 -13.41 13.04 13.69
N ARG A 218 -14.74 12.92 13.56
CA ARG A 218 -15.44 13.24 12.30
C ARG A 218 -15.26 14.70 11.89
N SER A 219 -15.31 15.62 12.86
CA SER A 219 -15.05 17.04 12.61
C SER A 219 -13.65 17.27 12.03
N ARG A 220 -12.62 16.59 12.58
CA ARG A 220 -11.25 16.67 12.08
C ARG A 220 -11.13 16.09 10.67
N PHE A 221 -11.75 14.96 10.39
CA PHE A 221 -11.79 14.40 9.04
C PHE A 221 -12.43 15.34 8.01
N SER A 222 -13.37 16.18 8.45
CA SER A 222 -14.11 17.11 7.59
C SER A 222 -13.52 18.52 7.57
N SER A 223 -12.49 18.82 8.36
CA SER A 223 -11.96 20.19 8.47
C SER A 223 -11.21 20.68 7.25
N GLY A 224 -10.75 19.75 6.40
CA GLY A 224 -10.07 20.04 5.15
C GLY A 224 -10.94 19.73 3.93
N LEU A 225 -10.33 19.10 2.91
CA LEU A 225 -11.01 18.78 1.66
C LEU A 225 -11.49 17.33 1.64
N VAL A 226 -12.81 17.14 1.47
CA VAL A 226 -13.44 15.81 1.37
C VAL A 226 -13.85 15.54 -0.07
N ILE A 227 -13.36 14.45 -0.66
CA ILE A 227 -13.52 14.13 -2.08
C ILE A 227 -14.14 12.76 -2.27
N ASP A 228 -15.18 12.72 -3.11
CA ASP A 228 -15.84 11.50 -3.56
C ASP A 228 -15.19 10.97 -4.84
N ILE A 229 -14.71 9.72 -4.80
CA ILE A 229 -14.27 9.02 -6.00
C ILE A 229 -15.42 8.11 -6.46
N LYS A 230 -16.08 8.51 -7.55
CA LYS A 230 -17.26 7.82 -8.07
C LYS A 230 -16.89 6.59 -8.90
N ARG A 231 -17.89 5.76 -9.16
CA ARG A 231 -17.72 4.62 -10.08
C ARG A 231 -17.42 5.10 -11.49
N PRO A 232 -16.51 4.42 -12.21
CA PRO A 232 -16.16 4.80 -13.58
C PRO A 232 -17.34 4.58 -14.54
N ASP A 233 -17.55 5.55 -15.43
CA ASP A 233 -18.46 5.40 -16.56
C ASP A 233 -17.89 4.41 -17.60
N LYS A 234 -18.69 4.02 -18.60
CA LYS A 234 -18.28 3.06 -19.62
C LYS A 234 -16.99 3.48 -20.34
N ALA A 235 -16.86 4.76 -20.66
CA ALA A 235 -15.67 5.28 -21.33
C ALA A 235 -14.41 5.18 -20.44
N THR A 236 -14.54 5.49 -19.16
CA THR A 236 -13.44 5.35 -18.19
C THR A 236 -13.10 3.87 -17.97
N ARG A 237 -14.11 2.98 -17.89
CA ARG A 237 -13.85 1.53 -17.78
C ARG A 237 -13.06 1.01 -18.97
N ALA A 238 -13.43 1.42 -20.20
CA ALA A 238 -12.70 1.02 -21.40
C ALA A 238 -11.23 1.50 -21.37
N LYS A 239 -10.99 2.74 -20.93
CA LYS A 239 -9.62 3.24 -20.74
C LYS A 239 -8.84 2.39 -19.73
N ILE A 240 -9.46 2.02 -18.59
CA ILE A 240 -8.84 1.19 -17.55
C ILE A 240 -8.48 -0.19 -18.12
N VAL A 241 -9.43 -0.85 -18.81
CA VAL A 241 -9.21 -2.18 -19.40
C VAL A 241 -8.08 -2.11 -20.43
N LYS A 242 -8.08 -1.12 -21.35
CA LYS A 242 -7.01 -0.92 -22.34
C LYS A 242 -5.64 -0.70 -21.68
N HIS A 243 -5.59 0.17 -20.67
CA HIS A 243 -4.35 0.44 -19.94
C HIS A 243 -3.81 -0.81 -19.25
N LYS A 244 -4.67 -1.57 -18.57
CA LYS A 244 -4.28 -2.80 -17.88
C LYS A 244 -3.92 -3.93 -18.84
N ALA A 245 -4.61 -4.07 -19.97
CA ALA A 245 -4.26 -5.01 -21.03
C ALA A 245 -2.85 -4.72 -21.58
N LYS A 246 -2.58 -3.45 -21.93
CA LYS A 246 -1.26 -3.02 -22.41
C LYS A 246 -0.16 -3.32 -21.39
N LYS A 247 -0.40 -3.04 -20.12
CA LYS A 247 0.55 -3.30 -19.03
C LYS A 247 0.87 -4.80 -18.88
N ASN A 248 -0.10 -5.66 -19.14
CA ASN A 248 0.07 -7.11 -19.09
C ASN A 248 0.54 -7.70 -20.44
N GLY A 249 0.94 -6.87 -21.41
CA GLY A 249 1.47 -7.30 -22.70
C GLY A 249 0.46 -7.98 -23.62
N ILE A 250 -0.85 -7.79 -23.38
CA ILE A 250 -1.91 -8.39 -24.20
C ILE A 250 -2.59 -7.35 -25.10
N THR A 251 -2.79 -7.74 -26.36
CA THR A 251 -3.64 -6.99 -27.29
C THR A 251 -5.04 -7.56 -27.18
N MET A 252 -6.01 -6.73 -26.77
CA MET A 252 -7.39 -7.15 -26.57
C MET A 252 -8.28 -6.56 -27.66
N PRO A 253 -9.07 -7.37 -28.40
CA PRO A 253 -10.04 -6.88 -29.38
C PRO A 253 -11.06 -5.94 -28.74
N GLU A 254 -11.55 -4.95 -29.51
CA GLU A 254 -12.49 -3.94 -29.00
C GLU A 254 -13.79 -4.57 -28.50
N GLU A 255 -14.27 -5.63 -29.15
CA GLU A 255 -15.47 -6.40 -28.78
C GLU A 255 -15.31 -7.02 -27.38
N VAL A 256 -14.13 -7.55 -27.05
CA VAL A 256 -13.84 -8.12 -25.73
C VAL A 256 -13.77 -7.01 -24.66
N ILE A 257 -13.16 -5.87 -24.99
CA ILE A 257 -13.12 -4.70 -24.10
C ILE A 257 -14.55 -4.22 -23.82
N GLU A 258 -15.37 -4.12 -24.86
CA GLU A 258 -16.78 -3.70 -24.74
C GLU A 258 -17.59 -4.69 -23.90
N PHE A 259 -17.40 -6.00 -24.12
CA PHE A 259 -18.03 -7.04 -23.32
C PHE A 259 -17.68 -6.92 -21.83
N ILE A 260 -16.39 -6.77 -21.51
CA ILE A 260 -15.96 -6.56 -20.12
C ILE A 260 -16.61 -5.31 -19.52
N CYS A 261 -16.59 -4.20 -20.26
CA CYS A 261 -17.18 -2.94 -19.81
C CYS A 261 -18.70 -3.00 -19.61
N ASN A 262 -19.39 -3.83 -20.37
CA ASN A 262 -20.84 -4.02 -20.24
C ASN A 262 -21.20 -5.02 -19.14
N THR A 263 -20.27 -5.86 -18.72
CA THR A 263 -20.51 -6.92 -17.72
C THR A 263 -20.02 -6.51 -16.33
N VAL A 264 -18.84 -5.87 -16.25
CA VAL A 264 -18.20 -5.53 -14.98
C VAL A 264 -18.45 -4.07 -14.63
N HIS A 265 -19.34 -3.83 -13.66
CA HIS A 265 -19.73 -2.49 -13.20
C HIS A 265 -19.34 -2.21 -11.75
N SER A 266 -18.87 -3.23 -11.01
CA SER A 266 -18.72 -3.19 -9.57
C SER A 266 -17.54 -2.33 -9.10
N SER A 267 -16.34 -2.62 -9.57
CA SER A 267 -15.13 -1.90 -9.14
C SER A 267 -14.01 -1.93 -10.19
N VAL A 268 -13.02 -1.06 -10.02
CA VAL A 268 -11.80 -1.09 -10.85
C VAL A 268 -11.00 -2.37 -10.59
N ARG A 269 -11.01 -2.87 -9.35
CA ARG A 269 -10.36 -4.13 -8.99
C ARG A 269 -10.94 -5.32 -9.76
N ASP A 270 -12.26 -5.34 -9.97
CA ASP A 270 -12.90 -6.44 -10.72
C ASP A 270 -12.58 -6.34 -12.22
N LEU A 271 -12.45 -5.12 -12.76
CA LEU A 271 -11.94 -4.92 -14.12
C LEU A 271 -10.51 -5.43 -14.28
N GLU A 272 -9.63 -5.11 -13.33
CA GLU A 272 -8.26 -5.62 -13.31
C GLU A 272 -8.22 -7.16 -13.23
N SER A 273 -9.06 -7.74 -12.36
CA SER A 273 -9.17 -9.20 -12.23
C SER A 273 -9.63 -9.86 -13.53
N ALA A 274 -10.60 -9.27 -14.23
CA ALA A 274 -11.06 -9.78 -15.54
C ALA A 274 -9.93 -9.75 -16.58
N VAL A 275 -9.19 -8.64 -16.68
CA VAL A 275 -8.04 -8.50 -17.58
C VAL A 275 -6.96 -9.52 -17.25
N MET A 276 -6.62 -9.69 -15.96
CA MET A 276 -5.62 -10.66 -15.51
C MET A 276 -6.04 -12.10 -15.83
N THR A 277 -7.31 -12.43 -15.66
CA THR A 277 -7.84 -13.76 -16.00
C THR A 277 -7.69 -14.05 -17.49
N ILE A 278 -8.02 -13.10 -18.35
CA ILE A 278 -7.86 -13.25 -19.81
C ILE A 278 -6.39 -13.35 -20.19
N ALA A 279 -5.51 -12.54 -19.58
CA ALA A 279 -4.07 -12.63 -19.80
C ALA A 279 -3.52 -14.01 -19.44
N ALA A 280 -3.92 -14.54 -18.29
CA ALA A 280 -3.53 -15.87 -17.84
C ALA A 280 -4.05 -16.97 -18.78
N MET A 281 -5.30 -16.89 -19.21
CA MET A 281 -5.89 -17.85 -20.16
C MET A 281 -5.15 -17.82 -21.50
N SER A 282 -4.86 -16.64 -22.03
CA SER A 282 -4.14 -16.47 -23.30
C SER A 282 -2.73 -17.03 -23.23
N SER A 283 -2.02 -16.86 -22.11
CA SER A 283 -0.64 -17.33 -21.96
C SER A 283 -0.54 -18.81 -21.61
N LEU A 284 -1.47 -19.32 -20.78
CA LEU A 284 -1.40 -20.69 -20.26
C LEU A 284 -2.14 -21.71 -21.15
N MET A 285 -3.13 -21.26 -21.95
CA MET A 285 -3.95 -22.13 -22.79
C MET A 285 -3.98 -21.68 -24.26
N PRO A 286 -2.85 -21.48 -24.92
CA PRO A 286 -2.82 -20.98 -26.30
C PRO A 286 -3.55 -21.89 -27.31
N ARG A 287 -3.69 -23.20 -27.00
CA ARG A 287 -4.38 -24.16 -27.87
C ARG A 287 -5.92 -24.13 -27.78
N LEU A 288 -6.49 -23.51 -26.75
CA LEU A 288 -7.95 -23.43 -26.57
C LEU A 288 -8.55 -22.19 -27.25
N CYS A 289 -7.74 -21.15 -27.47
CA CYS A 289 -8.20 -19.89 -28.09
C CYS A 289 -8.22 -19.95 -29.63
N HIS A 290 -7.66 -20.99 -30.26
CA HIS A 290 -7.58 -21.16 -31.74
C HIS A 290 -8.54 -22.21 -32.31
N ARG A 291 -9.60 -22.61 -31.60
CA ARG A 291 -10.69 -23.33 -32.25
C ARG A 291 -11.66 -22.31 -32.85
N SER A 292 -11.33 -21.86 -34.05
CA SER A 292 -12.33 -21.35 -35.00
C SER A 292 -13.20 -22.50 -35.49
N PRO A 293 -14.46 -22.22 -35.86
CA PRO A 293 -15.45 -23.19 -36.30
C PRO A 293 -15.05 -23.94 -37.56
#